data_73d9a7ce779f59f7dfca96d6a940b4e9
#
_entry.id   73d9a7ce779f59f7dfca96d6a940b4e9
#
_cell.length_a   1.000
_cell.length_b   1.000
_cell.length_c   1.000
_cell.angle_alpha   90.00
_cell.angle_beta   90.00
_cell.angle_gamma   90.00
#
_symmetry.space_group_name_H-M   'P 1'
#
loop_
_entity.id
_entity.type
_entity.pdbx_description
1 polymer ?
#
loop_
_entity_poly.entity_id
_entity_poly.type
_entity_poly.pdbx_seq_one_letter_code
_entity_poly.pdbx_strand_id
1 'polypeptide(L)'
;MKSKIIGVGKYAPGEPISNEELTQITGVEFDHEKFKLGLGIENRHIARLRGLDDTSADLATKAAEDAIKNAGINPMDIDLFIVGSDTPE
;
A
#
# COMPACT_ATOMS: atom_id res chain seq x y z
N MET A 1 29.57 -7.46 7.85
CA MET A 1 28.20 -7.64 8.38
C MET A 1 27.29 -8.10 7.26
N LYS A 2 26.49 -9.10 7.52
CA LYS A 2 25.53 -9.62 6.54
C LYS A 2 24.12 -9.40 7.07
N SER A 3 23.22 -9.04 6.17
CA SER A 3 21.80 -8.89 6.50
C SER A 3 20.97 -9.77 5.59
N LYS A 4 19.86 -10.25 6.08
CA LYS A 4 18.91 -11.00 5.27
C LYS A 4 17.49 -10.57 5.60
N ILE A 5 16.62 -10.69 4.61
CA ILE A 5 15.19 -10.45 4.78
C ILE A 5 14.59 -11.72 5.38
N ILE A 6 13.93 -11.61 6.53
CA ILE A 6 13.33 -12.75 7.24
C ILE A 6 11.81 -12.77 7.14
N GLY A 7 11.20 -11.71 6.62
CA GLY A 7 9.77 -11.66 6.42
C GLY A 7 9.37 -10.44 5.62
N VAL A 8 8.30 -10.57 4.87
CA VAL A 8 7.71 -9.48 4.11
C VAL A 8 6.22 -9.43 4.38
N GLY A 9 5.62 -8.25 4.26
CA GLY A 9 4.20 -8.07 4.45
C GLY A 9 3.68 -6.93 3.61
N LYS A 10 2.38 -6.91 3.44
CA LYS A 10 1.71 -5.86 2.67
C LYS A 10 0.34 -5.56 3.27
N TYR A 11 -0.17 -4.37 2.97
CA TYR A 11 -1.54 -4.00 3.26
C TYR A 11 -2.05 -3.07 2.16
N ALA A 12 -3.24 -3.37 1.66
CA ALA A 12 -3.92 -2.56 0.66
C ALA A 12 -5.34 -2.25 1.19
N PRO A 13 -5.70 -0.96 1.37
CA PRO A 13 -6.98 -0.60 1.98
C PRO A 13 -8.15 -0.79 1.02
N GLY A 14 -9.20 -1.47 1.50
CA GLY A 14 -10.46 -1.63 0.79
C GLY A 14 -10.37 -2.41 -0.51
N GLU A 15 -11.47 -2.40 -1.27
CA GLU A 15 -11.50 -3.05 -2.57
C GLU A 15 -10.71 -2.25 -3.61
N PRO A 16 -10.07 -2.92 -4.57
CA PRO A 16 -9.33 -2.22 -5.61
C PRO A 16 -10.24 -1.34 -6.47
N ILE A 17 -9.67 -0.27 -7.00
CA ILE A 17 -10.38 0.69 -7.86
C ILE A 17 -9.78 0.59 -9.25
N SER A 18 -10.62 0.21 -10.23
CA SER A 18 -10.21 0.10 -11.61
C SER A 18 -9.97 1.46 -12.26
N ASN A 19 -9.32 1.47 -13.42
CA ASN A 19 -9.13 2.69 -14.20
C ASN A 19 -10.48 3.34 -14.57
N GLU A 20 -11.47 2.52 -14.93
CA GLU A 20 -12.81 2.98 -15.29
C GLU A 20 -13.52 3.59 -14.08
N GLU A 21 -13.49 2.92 -12.96
CA GLU A 21 -14.12 3.44 -11.73
C GLU A 21 -13.47 4.75 -11.29
N LEU A 22 -12.17 4.86 -11.40
CA LEU A 22 -11.44 6.09 -11.05
C LEU A 22 -11.88 7.26 -11.92
N THR A 23 -12.03 7.04 -13.22
CA THR A 23 -12.53 8.05 -14.15
C THR A 23 -13.95 8.49 -13.77
N GLN A 24 -14.83 7.54 -13.42
CA GLN A 24 -16.20 7.85 -13.01
C GLN A 24 -16.25 8.68 -11.72
N ILE A 25 -15.41 8.35 -10.74
CA ILE A 25 -15.39 9.03 -9.44
C ILE A 25 -14.81 10.45 -9.57
N THR A 26 -13.70 10.60 -10.29
CA THR A 26 -12.96 11.86 -10.36
C THR A 26 -13.40 12.77 -11.49
N GLY A 27 -14.02 12.22 -12.52
CA GLY A 27 -14.37 12.96 -13.74
C GLY A 27 -13.15 13.29 -14.61
N VAL A 28 -11.98 12.77 -14.27
CA VAL A 28 -10.75 12.99 -15.03
C VAL A 28 -10.54 11.82 -15.98
N GLU A 29 -10.47 12.09 -17.27
CA GLU A 29 -10.18 11.07 -18.25
C GLU A 29 -8.68 10.91 -18.45
N PHE A 30 -8.28 9.66 -18.66
CA PHE A 30 -6.91 9.31 -19.00
C PHE A 30 -6.90 8.08 -19.90
N ASP A 31 -5.79 7.85 -20.58
CA ASP A 31 -5.66 6.73 -21.51
C ASP A 31 -5.48 5.43 -20.73
N HIS A 32 -6.55 4.65 -20.58
CA HIS A 32 -6.56 3.40 -19.81
C HIS A 32 -5.61 2.37 -20.39
N GLU A 33 -5.50 2.27 -21.73
CA GLU A 33 -4.58 1.34 -22.35
C GLU A 33 -3.13 1.70 -22.11
N LYS A 34 -2.81 2.99 -22.13
CA LYS A 34 -1.47 3.47 -21.87
C LYS A 34 -1.06 3.16 -20.42
N PHE A 35 -1.97 3.33 -19.46
CA PHE A 35 -1.71 2.96 -18.07
C PHE A 35 -1.53 1.46 -17.92
N LYS A 36 -2.37 0.66 -18.57
CA LYS A 36 -2.29 -0.80 -18.49
C LYS A 36 -1.04 -1.35 -19.17
N LEU A 37 -0.80 -0.96 -20.43
CA LEU A 37 0.28 -1.52 -21.23
C LEU A 37 1.63 -0.85 -20.98
N GLY A 38 1.64 0.48 -20.74
CA GLY A 38 2.86 1.24 -20.53
C GLY A 38 3.36 1.21 -19.10
N LEU A 39 2.45 1.33 -18.12
CA LEU A 39 2.79 1.40 -16.71
C LEU A 39 2.41 0.16 -15.92
N GLY A 40 1.65 -0.75 -16.52
CA GLY A 40 1.18 -1.95 -15.84
C GLY A 40 0.12 -1.68 -14.78
N ILE A 41 -0.53 -0.52 -14.81
CA ILE A 41 -1.52 -0.13 -13.80
C ILE A 41 -2.93 -0.41 -14.32
N GLU A 42 -3.60 -1.40 -13.72
CA GLU A 42 -4.98 -1.76 -14.02
C GLU A 42 -5.93 -1.31 -12.91
N ASN A 43 -5.46 -1.32 -11.68
CA ASN A 43 -6.23 -0.89 -10.51
C ASN A 43 -5.29 -0.38 -9.42
N ARG A 44 -5.85 0.21 -8.38
CA ARG A 44 -5.13 0.72 -7.21
C ARG A 44 -6.04 0.71 -6.00
N HIS A 45 -5.47 0.94 -4.84
CA HIS A 45 -6.21 1.05 -3.59
C HIS A 45 -6.11 2.49 -3.07
N ILE A 46 -7.26 3.12 -2.84
CA ILE A 46 -7.33 4.47 -2.29
C ILE A 46 -8.32 4.42 -1.13
N ALA A 47 -7.82 4.51 0.09
CA ALA A 47 -8.62 4.36 1.31
C ALA A 47 -9.84 5.28 1.34
N ARG A 48 -9.64 6.56 1.06
CA ARG A 48 -10.72 7.55 1.12
C ARG A 48 -11.85 7.28 0.16
N LEU A 49 -11.57 6.73 -1.01
CA LEU A 49 -12.59 6.41 -2.00
C LEU A 49 -13.41 5.16 -1.61
N ARG A 50 -12.99 4.46 -0.58
CA ARG A 50 -13.73 3.33 0.01
C ARG A 50 -14.28 3.66 1.40
N GLY A 51 -14.33 4.94 1.76
CA GLY A 51 -14.86 5.37 3.05
C GLY A 51 -13.97 5.03 4.24
N LEU A 52 -12.68 4.83 4.01
CA LEU A 52 -11.70 4.50 5.05
C LEU A 52 -10.86 5.72 5.40
N ASP A 53 -10.50 5.84 6.67
CA ASP A 53 -9.73 6.98 7.20
C ASP A 53 -8.26 6.64 7.43
N ASP A 54 -7.75 5.55 6.85
CA ASP A 54 -6.38 5.12 7.05
C ASP A 54 -5.39 6.23 6.71
N THR A 55 -4.53 6.57 7.67
CA THR A 55 -3.41 7.49 7.48
C THR A 55 -2.21 6.72 6.94
N SER A 56 -1.14 7.43 6.53
CA SER A 56 0.10 6.78 6.12
C SER A 56 0.68 5.91 7.24
N ALA A 57 0.60 6.39 8.49
CA ALA A 57 1.04 5.62 9.65
C ALA A 57 0.19 4.36 9.85
N ASP A 58 -1.12 4.45 9.65
CA ASP A 58 -2.02 3.28 9.74
C ASP A 58 -1.67 2.23 8.69
N LEU A 59 -1.44 2.65 7.46
CA LEU A 59 -1.08 1.74 6.37
C LEU A 59 0.26 1.06 6.64
N ALA A 60 1.25 1.83 7.09
CA ALA A 60 2.58 1.31 7.44
C ALA A 60 2.50 0.32 8.59
N THR A 61 1.70 0.62 9.63
CA THR A 61 1.52 -0.24 10.78
C THR A 61 0.93 -1.59 10.39
N LYS A 62 -0.12 -1.58 9.58
CA LYS A 62 -0.78 -2.81 9.12
C LYS A 62 0.15 -3.67 8.26
N ALA A 63 0.91 -3.05 7.37
CA ALA A 63 1.89 -3.76 6.56
C ALA A 63 3.01 -4.35 7.42
N ALA A 64 3.48 -3.60 8.42
CA ALA A 64 4.51 -4.06 9.35
C ALA A 64 4.03 -5.22 10.21
N GLU A 65 2.80 -5.17 10.70
CA GLU A 65 2.21 -6.26 11.47
C GLU A 65 2.16 -7.55 10.63
N ASP A 66 1.80 -7.44 9.36
CA ASP A 66 1.80 -8.59 8.45
C ASP A 66 3.20 -9.16 8.25
N ALA A 67 4.20 -8.30 8.07
CA ALA A 67 5.59 -8.72 7.92
C ALA A 67 6.14 -9.41 9.19
N ILE A 68 5.82 -8.87 10.36
CA ILE A 68 6.23 -9.42 11.66
C ILE A 68 5.60 -10.81 11.85
N LYS A 69 4.33 -10.94 11.54
CA LYS A 69 3.63 -12.22 11.60
C LYS A 69 4.27 -13.25 10.67
N ASN A 70 4.55 -12.84 9.43
CA ASN A 70 5.16 -13.73 8.45
C ASN A 70 6.61 -14.12 8.82
N ALA A 71 7.33 -13.23 9.48
CA ALA A 71 8.67 -13.51 9.97
C ALA A 71 8.69 -14.41 11.22
N GLY A 72 7.57 -14.51 11.93
CA GLY A 72 7.46 -15.32 13.14
C GLY A 72 8.24 -14.76 14.33
N ILE A 73 8.42 -13.44 14.39
CA ILE A 73 9.15 -12.78 15.48
C ILE A 73 8.21 -12.01 16.39
N ASN A 74 8.71 -11.61 17.56
CA ASN A 74 8.01 -10.72 18.48
C ASN A 74 8.28 -9.27 18.06
N PRO A 75 7.27 -8.37 18.02
CA PRO A 75 7.50 -6.95 17.73
C PRO A 75 8.56 -6.30 18.60
N MET A 76 8.73 -6.77 19.84
CA MET A 76 9.74 -6.25 20.77
C MET A 76 11.17 -6.58 20.36
N ASP A 77 11.36 -7.48 19.40
CA ASP A 77 12.69 -7.83 18.87
C ASP A 77 13.18 -6.84 17.81
N ILE A 78 12.36 -5.85 17.45
CA ILE A 78 12.70 -4.84 16.44
C ILE A 78 13.43 -3.68 17.12
N ASP A 79 14.65 -3.40 16.67
CA ASP A 79 15.48 -2.33 17.22
C ASP A 79 15.36 -1.03 16.45
N LEU A 80 15.00 -1.10 15.15
CA LEU A 80 14.91 0.07 14.30
C LEU A 80 13.73 -0.07 13.32
N PHE A 81 12.95 0.98 13.20
CA PHE A 81 11.79 1.03 12.30
C PHE A 81 11.93 2.24 11.36
N ILE A 82 11.92 1.98 10.05
CA ILE A 82 12.05 3.03 9.04
C ILE A 82 10.82 3.04 8.14
N VAL A 83 10.19 4.20 7.99
CA VAL A 83 9.04 4.38 7.08
C VAL A 83 9.41 5.44 6.03
N GLY A 84 9.29 5.06 4.75
CA GLY A 84 9.44 5.99 3.64
C GLY A 84 8.08 6.36 3.08
N SER A 85 7.85 7.65 2.85
CA SER A 85 6.59 8.12 2.28
C SER A 85 6.79 9.49 1.61
N ASP A 86 6.10 9.70 0.49
CA ASP A 86 6.05 11.00 -0.17
C ASP A 86 5.05 11.95 0.50
N THR A 87 4.17 11.39 1.34
CA THR A 87 3.12 12.14 2.04
C THR A 87 3.21 11.90 3.55
N PRO A 88 4.25 12.43 4.22
CA PRO A 88 4.38 12.26 5.67
C PRO A 88 3.26 13.01 6.40
N GLU A 89 2.93 12.51 7.55
CA GLU A 89 1.93 13.11 8.44
C GLU A 89 2.54 14.17 9.34
#